data_450b0207dc5d90f4775a515e370f8e9d
#
_entry.id   450b0207dc5d90f4775a515e370f8e9d
#
_cell.length_a   1.000
_cell.length_b   1.000
_cell.length_c   1.000
_cell.angle_alpha   90.00
_cell.angle_beta   90.00
_cell.angle_gamma   90.00
#
_symmetry.space_group_name_H-M   'P 1'
#
loop_
_entity.id
_entity.type
_entity.pdbx_description
1 polymer ?
#
loop_
_entity_poly.entity_id
_entity_poly.type
_entity_poly.pdbx_seq_one_letter_code
_entity_poly.pdbx_strand_id
1 'polypeptide(L)'
;MGQLLRRIATFLGFISPLAYAYPAIDVQLANARQLHLVGSIHMGSQDMAPLPDALLQQLRQATALIVEADISDAHSPFGHNDAEPPLVQRLSPENYRQLQKICESLSFDESNIDTLPAWQAALMLQARQAQLLGLRPDYGIDYQLINAAKSQGIQVIELEGQQTQVDLLQQLPQGGLLLLEDTIKHWHTNARLLQTMVGWWLDSRPGQYKPDIPATFSNEMTDLLMGQRNRRWQQQLQALPPGNYVVAVGALHLYGDENLPTLLNNGHSATQ
;
A
#
# COMPACT_ATOMS: atom_id res chain seq x y z
N MET A 1 -46.40 3.73 27.97
CA MET A 1 -45.88 3.26 26.68
C MET A 1 -44.50 3.82 26.30
N GLY A 2 -43.95 4.81 26.99
CA GLY A 2 -42.67 5.44 26.64
C GLY A 2 -41.39 4.73 27.13
N GLN A 3 -41.44 3.82 28.09
CA GLN A 3 -40.26 3.13 28.62
C GLN A 3 -39.93 1.79 27.95
N LEU A 4 -40.94 1.19 27.30
CA LEU A 4 -40.73 -0.10 26.59
C LEU A 4 -40.03 0.12 25.24
N LEU A 5 -40.33 1.20 24.54
CA LEU A 5 -39.67 1.57 23.28
C LEU A 5 -38.20 1.96 23.45
N ARG A 6 -37.80 2.45 24.64
CA ARG A 6 -36.40 2.78 24.91
C ARG A 6 -35.50 1.58 25.15
N ARG A 7 -36.07 0.44 25.56
CA ARG A 7 -35.32 -0.82 25.80
C ARG A 7 -35.16 -1.68 24.55
N ILE A 8 -35.97 -1.48 23.52
CA ILE A 8 -35.85 -2.22 22.25
C ILE A 8 -34.82 -1.57 21.30
N ALA A 9 -34.64 -0.23 21.41
CA ALA A 9 -33.60 0.48 20.63
C ALA A 9 -32.17 0.16 21.06
N THR A 10 -31.98 -0.42 22.24
CA THR A 10 -30.64 -0.82 22.75
C THR A 10 -30.22 -2.23 22.33
N PHE A 11 -31.09 -2.99 21.67
CA PHE A 11 -30.81 -4.38 21.25
C PHE A 11 -30.63 -4.56 19.74
N LEU A 12 -30.92 -3.55 18.95
CA LEU A 12 -30.44 -3.46 17.57
C LEU A 12 -29.12 -2.70 17.64
N GLY A 13 -28.08 -3.43 18.03
CA GLY A 13 -26.71 -2.93 17.98
C GLY A 13 -26.39 -2.50 16.55
N PHE A 14 -26.52 -1.21 16.28
CA PHE A 14 -25.73 -0.57 15.27
C PHE A 14 -24.28 -0.74 15.77
N ILE A 15 -23.63 -1.79 15.32
CA ILE A 15 -22.17 -1.87 15.32
C ILE A 15 -21.79 -0.76 14.33
N SER A 16 -21.65 0.47 14.84
CA SER A 16 -20.93 1.51 14.09
C SER A 16 -19.58 0.90 13.81
N PRO A 17 -19.11 0.81 12.56
CA PRO A 17 -17.78 0.34 12.30
C PRO A 17 -16.84 1.15 13.19
N LEU A 18 -15.99 0.48 13.95
CA LEU A 18 -14.98 1.13 14.78
C LEU A 18 -14.16 2.04 13.86
N ALA A 19 -14.32 3.33 14.02
CA ALA A 19 -13.57 4.30 13.24
C ALA A 19 -12.21 4.47 13.94
N TYR A 20 -11.16 4.00 13.31
CA TYR A 20 -9.81 4.18 13.79
C TYR A 20 -9.27 5.57 13.46
N ALA A 21 -8.36 6.08 14.29
CA ALA A 21 -7.63 7.32 14.04
C ALA A 21 -6.45 7.13 13.06
N TYR A 22 -6.50 6.08 12.23
CA TYR A 22 -5.55 5.74 11.17
C TYR A 22 -6.27 4.90 10.11
N PRO A 23 -5.74 4.78 8.89
CA PRO A 23 -6.37 4.02 7.81
C PRO A 23 -6.43 2.52 8.13
N ALA A 24 -7.57 2.06 8.66
CA ALA A 24 -7.78 0.64 8.98
C ALA A 24 -9.24 0.22 8.75
N ILE A 25 -9.41 -1.03 8.40
CA ILE A 25 -10.71 -1.68 8.15
C ILE A 25 -10.69 -3.06 8.79
N ASP A 26 -11.68 -3.35 9.65
CA ASP A 26 -11.86 -4.69 10.21
C ASP A 26 -12.69 -5.55 9.28
N VAL A 27 -12.23 -6.78 9.06
CA VAL A 27 -12.95 -7.80 8.30
C VAL A 27 -13.03 -9.07 9.13
N GLN A 28 -14.26 -9.53 9.35
CA GLN A 28 -14.54 -10.81 10.00
C GLN A 28 -14.72 -11.89 8.95
N LEU A 29 -13.87 -12.89 8.93
CA LEU A 29 -14.00 -14.06 8.07
C LEU A 29 -14.63 -15.24 8.83
N ALA A 30 -15.10 -16.25 8.10
CA ALA A 30 -15.59 -17.50 8.67
C ALA A 30 -14.51 -18.18 9.54
N ASN A 31 -14.93 -19.12 10.42
CA ASN A 31 -14.04 -19.90 11.28
C ASN A 31 -13.20 -19.05 12.23
N ALA A 32 -13.78 -18.01 12.85
CA ALA A 32 -13.16 -17.15 13.86
C ALA A 32 -11.83 -16.53 13.41
N ARG A 33 -11.75 -16.06 12.19
CA ARG A 33 -10.65 -15.26 11.68
C ARG A 33 -11.03 -13.79 11.68
N GLN A 34 -10.23 -12.97 12.36
CA GLN A 34 -10.40 -11.52 12.39
C GLN A 34 -9.19 -10.85 11.75
N LEU A 35 -9.43 -10.03 10.76
CA LEU A 35 -8.38 -9.29 10.05
C LEU A 35 -8.53 -7.81 10.35
N HIS A 36 -7.49 -7.21 10.91
CA HIS A 36 -7.34 -5.77 11.05
C HIS A 36 -6.47 -5.28 9.88
N LEU A 37 -7.13 -4.86 8.79
CA LEU A 37 -6.45 -4.40 7.59
C LEU A 37 -5.96 -2.97 7.80
N VAL A 38 -4.67 -2.74 7.61
CA VAL A 38 -4.01 -1.43 7.79
C VAL A 38 -3.45 -0.95 6.47
N GLY A 39 -3.83 0.25 6.06
CA GLY A 39 -3.29 0.88 4.84
C GLY A 39 -1.91 1.44 5.09
N SER A 40 -0.86 0.73 4.64
CA SER A 40 0.52 1.17 4.81
C SER A 40 0.98 2.15 3.73
N ILE A 41 2.08 2.84 4.02
CA ILE A 41 2.87 3.64 3.09
C ILE A 41 4.35 3.34 3.36
N HIS A 42 5.12 3.02 2.30
CA HIS A 42 6.53 2.63 2.42
C HIS A 42 7.46 3.76 2.87
N MET A 43 7.06 5.01 2.66
CA MET A 43 7.83 6.18 3.08
C MET A 43 6.92 7.13 3.86
N GLY A 44 7.23 7.38 5.13
CA GLY A 44 6.46 8.25 6.02
C GLY A 44 7.19 9.52 6.42
N SER A 45 6.50 10.43 7.08
CA SER A 45 7.09 11.59 7.75
C SER A 45 7.44 11.24 9.20
N GLN A 46 8.33 12.04 9.81
CA GLN A 46 8.71 11.88 11.22
C GLN A 46 7.49 11.91 12.16
N ASP A 47 6.47 12.70 11.83
CA ASP A 47 5.26 12.84 12.63
C ASP A 47 4.35 11.59 12.60
N MET A 48 4.65 10.63 11.72
CA MET A 48 3.99 9.32 11.68
C MET A 48 4.65 8.28 12.61
N ALA A 49 5.66 8.68 13.34
CA ALA A 49 6.34 7.85 14.34
C ALA A 49 6.25 8.50 15.74
N PRO A 50 6.02 7.72 16.80
CA PRO A 50 5.74 6.27 16.77
C PRO A 50 4.34 5.95 16.24
N LEU A 51 4.13 4.66 15.90
CA LEU A 51 2.78 4.18 15.52
C LEU A 51 1.76 4.45 16.64
N PRO A 52 0.48 4.68 16.30
CA PRO A 52 -0.58 4.88 17.29
C PRO A 52 -0.67 3.73 18.30
N ASP A 53 -0.85 4.05 19.58
CA ASP A 53 -0.95 3.05 20.65
C ASP A 53 -2.07 2.02 20.40
N ALA A 54 -3.18 2.45 19.82
CA ALA A 54 -4.29 1.57 19.46
C ALA A 54 -3.84 0.51 18.43
N LEU A 55 -3.02 0.87 17.43
CA LEU A 55 -2.47 -0.07 16.46
C LEU A 55 -1.47 -1.02 17.11
N LEU A 56 -0.59 -0.51 17.95
CA LEU A 56 0.35 -1.33 18.70
C LEU A 56 -0.37 -2.30 19.66
N GLN A 57 -1.53 -1.92 20.19
CA GLN A 57 -2.36 -2.81 20.99
C GLN A 57 -3.00 -3.92 20.15
N GLN A 58 -3.52 -3.61 18.95
CA GLN A 58 -4.00 -4.60 18.00
C GLN A 58 -2.88 -5.59 17.63
N LEU A 59 -1.69 -5.08 17.36
CA LEU A 59 -0.53 -5.91 17.04
C LEU A 59 -0.17 -6.87 18.20
N ARG A 60 -0.14 -6.38 19.45
CA ARG A 60 0.15 -7.23 20.62
C ARG A 60 -0.86 -8.38 20.81
N GLN A 61 -2.08 -8.22 20.37
CA GLN A 61 -3.15 -9.21 20.46
C GLN A 61 -3.24 -10.11 19.22
N ALA A 62 -2.45 -9.80 18.19
CA ALA A 62 -2.48 -10.54 16.94
C ALA A 62 -1.74 -11.89 17.07
N THR A 63 -2.26 -12.88 16.37
CA THR A 63 -1.59 -14.17 16.16
C THR A 63 -0.34 -13.99 15.28
N ALA A 64 -0.43 -13.10 14.30
CA ALA A 64 0.69 -12.72 13.44
C ALA A 64 0.44 -11.33 12.81
N LEU A 65 1.53 -10.69 12.41
CA LEU A 65 1.54 -9.59 11.44
C LEU A 65 1.67 -10.18 10.05
N ILE A 66 0.79 -9.77 9.14
CA ILE A 66 0.86 -10.13 7.72
C ILE A 66 1.23 -8.88 6.92
N VAL A 67 2.22 -8.99 6.05
CA VAL A 67 2.72 -7.90 5.22
C VAL A 67 2.85 -8.34 3.76
N GLU A 68 2.96 -7.40 2.85
CA GLU A 68 3.25 -7.73 1.44
C GLU A 68 4.61 -8.44 1.31
N ALA A 69 5.64 -7.83 1.91
CA ALA A 69 7.01 -8.34 1.98
C ALA A 69 7.70 -7.82 3.25
N ASP A 70 8.63 -8.60 3.80
CA ASP A 70 9.48 -8.16 4.91
C ASP A 70 10.62 -7.27 4.36
N ILE A 71 10.46 -5.96 4.56
CA ILE A 71 11.40 -4.93 4.09
C ILE A 71 12.40 -4.49 5.16
N SER A 72 12.49 -5.20 6.28
CA SER A 72 13.40 -4.82 7.38
C SER A 72 14.87 -5.11 7.09
N ASP A 73 15.17 -5.94 6.11
CA ASP A 73 16.54 -6.18 5.65
C ASP A 73 17.00 -5.07 4.71
N ALA A 74 18.16 -4.48 5.02
CA ALA A 74 18.71 -3.31 4.31
C ALA A 74 19.24 -3.62 2.89
N HIS A 75 18.99 -4.80 2.35
CA HIS A 75 19.44 -5.16 1.00
C HIS A 75 18.51 -4.56 -0.04
N SER A 76 19.10 -3.86 -1.02
CA SER A 76 18.34 -3.42 -2.18
C SER A 76 17.77 -4.64 -2.92
N PRO A 77 16.46 -4.74 -3.12
CA PRO A 77 15.88 -5.83 -3.89
C PRO A 77 16.22 -5.73 -5.39
N PHE A 78 16.75 -4.59 -5.82
CA PHE A 78 17.09 -4.34 -7.20
C PHE A 78 18.48 -4.91 -7.50
N GLY A 79 18.51 -6.09 -8.10
CA GLY A 79 19.74 -6.72 -8.58
C GLY A 79 20.41 -5.96 -9.74
N HIS A 80 21.50 -6.48 -10.25
CA HIS A 80 22.08 -5.99 -11.50
C HIS A 80 21.15 -6.32 -12.65
N ASN A 81 20.71 -5.29 -13.38
CA ASN A 81 19.97 -5.46 -14.62
C ASN A 81 20.90 -5.19 -15.80
N ASP A 82 20.64 -5.85 -16.92
CA ASP A 82 21.30 -5.51 -18.16
C ASP A 82 20.95 -4.07 -18.57
N ALA A 83 21.92 -3.38 -19.16
CA ALA A 83 21.70 -2.01 -19.63
C ALA A 83 20.73 -2.00 -20.81
N GLU A 84 19.71 -1.19 -20.68
CA GLU A 84 18.70 -0.94 -21.71
C GLU A 84 19.13 0.20 -22.64
N PRO A 85 18.55 0.35 -23.84
CA PRO A 85 18.76 1.55 -24.66
C PRO A 85 18.42 2.83 -23.89
N PRO A 86 19.12 3.94 -24.17
CA PRO A 86 18.84 5.23 -23.53
C PRO A 86 17.35 5.64 -23.57
N LEU A 87 16.86 6.29 -22.51
CA LEU A 87 15.44 6.69 -22.39
C LEU A 87 14.98 7.59 -23.54
N VAL A 88 15.88 8.40 -24.11
CA VAL A 88 15.58 9.21 -25.30
C VAL A 88 15.14 8.39 -26.52
N GLN A 89 15.54 7.12 -26.59
CA GLN A 89 15.15 6.20 -27.69
C GLN A 89 13.88 5.41 -27.36
N ARG A 90 13.52 5.31 -26.08
CA ARG A 90 12.37 4.52 -25.59
C ARG A 90 11.12 5.36 -25.37
N LEU A 91 11.28 6.62 -24.96
CA LEU A 91 10.17 7.54 -24.70
C LEU A 91 9.81 8.35 -25.95
N SER A 92 8.56 8.79 -26.01
CA SER A 92 8.17 9.83 -26.97
C SER A 92 8.95 11.13 -26.71
N PRO A 93 9.17 11.98 -27.72
CA PRO A 93 9.86 13.27 -27.52
C PRO A 93 9.17 14.18 -26.49
N GLU A 94 7.87 14.04 -26.30
CA GLU A 94 7.10 14.78 -25.30
C GLU A 94 7.38 14.24 -23.89
N ASN A 95 7.25 12.93 -23.67
CA ASN A 95 7.52 12.30 -22.39
C ASN A 95 8.97 12.49 -21.97
N TYR A 96 9.92 12.41 -22.91
CA TYR A 96 11.33 12.63 -22.62
C TYR A 96 11.60 14.07 -22.15
N ARG A 97 11.01 15.08 -22.81
CA ARG A 97 11.12 16.48 -22.34
C ARG A 97 10.49 16.70 -20.96
N GLN A 98 9.40 16.02 -20.67
CA GLN A 98 8.79 16.07 -19.33
C GLN A 98 9.69 15.39 -18.28
N LEU A 99 10.28 14.25 -18.62
CA LEU A 99 11.27 13.58 -17.75
C LEU A 99 12.42 14.50 -17.40
N GLN A 100 13.00 15.20 -18.39
CA GLN A 100 14.09 16.16 -18.16
C GLN A 100 13.69 17.25 -17.17
N LYS A 101 12.50 17.85 -17.32
CA LYS A 101 11.97 18.84 -16.37
C LYS A 101 11.79 18.26 -14.95
N ILE A 102 11.35 17.00 -14.86
CA ILE A 102 11.23 16.31 -13.57
C ILE A 102 12.61 16.15 -12.94
N CYS A 103 13.59 15.65 -13.68
CA CYS A 103 14.97 15.49 -13.21
C CYS A 103 15.58 16.83 -12.75
N GLU A 104 15.39 17.90 -13.52
CA GLU A 104 15.79 19.25 -13.13
C GLU A 104 15.16 19.69 -11.81
N SER A 105 13.83 19.52 -11.67
CA SER A 105 13.09 19.89 -10.45
C SER A 105 13.53 19.11 -9.21
N LEU A 106 13.99 17.89 -9.42
CA LEU A 106 14.51 16.99 -8.38
C LEU A 106 15.99 17.23 -8.06
N SER A 107 16.70 18.08 -8.83
CA SER A 107 18.18 18.14 -8.82
C SER A 107 18.78 16.73 -8.95
N PHE A 108 18.21 15.92 -9.86
CA PHE A 108 18.56 14.53 -10.07
C PHE A 108 19.23 14.37 -11.45
N ASP A 109 20.40 13.75 -11.48
CA ASP A 109 21.11 13.50 -12.74
C ASP A 109 20.42 12.37 -13.52
N GLU A 110 19.90 12.70 -14.70
CA GLU A 110 19.23 11.77 -15.62
C GLU A 110 20.12 10.56 -15.96
N SER A 111 21.42 10.72 -16.02
CA SER A 111 22.37 9.63 -16.31
C SER A 111 22.24 8.45 -15.36
N ASN A 112 21.74 8.67 -14.13
CA ASN A 112 21.51 7.61 -13.15
C ASN A 112 20.38 6.66 -13.51
N ILE A 113 19.50 7.04 -14.44
CA ILE A 113 18.33 6.24 -14.84
C ILE A 113 18.28 5.94 -16.33
N ASP A 114 19.11 6.57 -17.14
CA ASP A 114 19.00 6.60 -18.61
C ASP A 114 19.01 5.19 -19.23
N THR A 115 19.84 4.30 -18.72
CA THR A 115 19.97 2.92 -19.24
C THR A 115 19.38 1.84 -18.32
N LEU A 116 18.62 2.24 -17.29
CA LEU A 116 17.90 1.31 -16.44
C LEU A 116 16.61 0.80 -17.10
N PRO A 117 16.09 -0.37 -16.69
CA PRO A 117 14.72 -0.74 -16.98
C PRO A 117 13.75 0.38 -16.58
N ALA A 118 12.75 0.64 -17.39
CA ALA A 118 11.87 1.80 -17.19
C ALA A 118 11.11 1.73 -15.87
N TRP A 119 10.73 0.52 -15.38
CA TRP A 119 10.13 0.35 -14.07
C TRP A 119 11.06 0.83 -12.95
N GLN A 120 12.35 0.56 -13.05
CA GLN A 120 13.33 0.98 -12.04
C GLN A 120 13.54 2.49 -12.05
N ALA A 121 13.61 3.09 -13.26
CA ALA A 121 13.65 4.54 -13.41
C ALA A 121 12.41 5.21 -12.78
N ALA A 122 11.20 4.66 -13.01
CA ALA A 122 9.96 5.15 -12.42
C ALA A 122 10.00 5.13 -10.88
N LEU A 123 10.41 4.00 -10.27
CA LEU A 123 10.49 3.88 -8.82
C LEU A 123 11.54 4.80 -8.20
N MET A 124 12.69 5.00 -8.86
CA MET A 124 13.73 5.93 -8.40
C MET A 124 13.22 7.38 -8.40
N LEU A 125 12.50 7.79 -9.44
CA LEU A 125 11.89 9.12 -9.50
C LEU A 125 10.82 9.31 -8.41
N GLN A 126 9.95 8.32 -8.20
CA GLN A 126 8.92 8.36 -7.16
C GLN A 126 9.54 8.41 -5.76
N ALA A 127 10.58 7.61 -5.50
CA ALA A 127 11.30 7.64 -4.22
C ALA A 127 11.97 9.02 -4.00
N ARG A 128 12.56 9.60 -5.05
CA ARG A 128 13.16 10.93 -4.97
C ARG A 128 12.12 12.01 -4.70
N GLN A 129 10.95 11.93 -5.34
CA GLN A 129 9.82 12.82 -5.08
C GLN A 129 9.37 12.74 -3.61
N ALA A 130 9.20 11.53 -3.09
CA ALA A 130 8.84 11.31 -1.69
C ALA A 130 9.88 11.91 -0.73
N GLN A 131 11.18 11.74 -1.02
CA GLN A 131 12.26 12.35 -0.23
C GLN A 131 12.20 13.88 -0.21
N LEU A 132 11.88 14.53 -1.34
CA LEU A 132 11.70 15.98 -1.39
C LEU A 132 10.49 16.46 -0.59
N LEU A 133 9.46 15.63 -0.44
CA LEU A 133 8.32 15.87 0.44
C LEU A 133 8.65 15.62 1.93
N GLY A 134 9.91 15.33 2.26
CA GLY A 134 10.36 15.07 3.63
C GLY A 134 10.12 13.64 4.11
N LEU A 135 9.67 12.74 3.23
CA LEU A 135 9.37 11.37 3.60
C LEU A 135 10.64 10.50 3.60
N ARG A 136 10.66 9.50 4.49
CA ARG A 136 11.79 8.58 4.68
C ARG A 136 11.27 7.14 4.84
N PRO A 137 12.02 6.13 4.39
CA PRO A 137 11.67 4.72 4.60
C PRO A 137 11.57 4.34 6.08
N ASP A 138 12.42 4.90 6.93
CA ASP A 138 12.45 4.62 8.38
C ASP A 138 11.14 4.98 9.09
N TYR A 139 10.34 5.87 8.51
CA TYR A 139 9.02 6.26 8.99
C TYR A 139 7.88 5.58 8.23
N GLY A 140 8.18 4.66 7.30
CA GLY A 140 7.20 3.83 6.62
C GLY A 140 6.39 3.00 7.62
N ILE A 141 5.09 2.87 7.39
CA ILE A 141 4.18 2.19 8.33
C ILE A 141 4.47 0.69 8.40
N ASP A 142 4.69 0.06 7.26
CA ASP A 142 5.08 -1.34 7.15
C ASP A 142 6.41 -1.62 7.85
N TYR A 143 7.43 -0.78 7.64
CA TYR A 143 8.71 -0.87 8.33
C TYR A 143 8.56 -0.77 9.85
N GLN A 144 7.81 0.22 10.36
CA GLN A 144 7.55 0.38 11.78
C GLN A 144 6.79 -0.82 12.37
N LEU A 145 5.76 -1.36 11.66
CA LEU A 145 4.98 -2.52 12.10
C LEU A 145 5.85 -3.77 12.16
N ILE A 146 6.67 -4.03 11.15
CA ILE A 146 7.59 -5.17 11.10
C ILE A 146 8.56 -5.13 12.29
N ASN A 147 9.19 -3.97 12.54
CA ASN A 147 10.09 -3.82 13.66
C ASN A 147 9.39 -3.98 15.01
N ALA A 148 8.16 -3.45 15.15
CA ALA A 148 7.36 -3.63 16.36
C ALA A 148 6.98 -5.11 16.58
N ALA A 149 6.61 -5.85 15.53
CA ALA A 149 6.30 -7.27 15.60
C ALA A 149 7.54 -8.09 15.99
N LYS A 150 8.66 -7.87 15.30
CA LYS A 150 9.93 -8.58 15.58
C LYS A 150 10.42 -8.32 17.01
N SER A 151 10.34 -7.09 17.50
CA SER A 151 10.75 -6.75 18.88
C SER A 151 9.90 -7.41 19.95
N GLN A 152 8.66 -7.78 19.63
CA GLN A 152 7.71 -8.44 20.53
C GLN A 152 7.63 -9.95 20.31
N GLY A 153 8.42 -10.52 19.40
CA GLY A 153 8.40 -11.95 19.07
C GLY A 153 7.12 -12.38 18.34
N ILE A 154 6.39 -11.44 17.72
CA ILE A 154 5.18 -11.74 16.94
C ILE A 154 5.64 -12.21 15.54
N GLN A 155 5.05 -13.31 15.07
CA GLN A 155 5.35 -13.85 13.76
C GLN A 155 5.02 -12.84 12.66
N VAL A 156 5.93 -12.68 11.69
CA VAL A 156 5.69 -11.93 10.45
C VAL A 156 5.48 -12.93 9.31
N ILE A 157 4.39 -12.77 8.57
CA ILE A 157 4.02 -13.61 7.42
C ILE A 157 3.98 -12.71 6.19
N GLU A 158 4.61 -13.15 5.11
CA GLU A 158 4.62 -12.43 3.84
C GLU A 158 3.56 -12.97 2.89
N LEU A 159 2.83 -12.07 2.22
CA LEU A 159 1.87 -12.42 1.17
C LEU A 159 2.57 -12.73 -0.15
N GLU A 160 3.66 -12.05 -0.43
CA GLU A 160 4.42 -12.17 -1.69
C GLU A 160 5.91 -12.36 -1.44
N GLY A 161 6.49 -11.53 -0.58
CA GLY A 161 7.93 -11.40 -0.41
C GLY A 161 8.57 -10.48 -1.46
N GLN A 162 9.79 -10.03 -1.15
CA GLN A 162 10.51 -9.05 -1.97
C GLN A 162 10.76 -9.55 -3.39
N GLN A 163 11.19 -10.82 -3.55
CA GLN A 163 11.52 -11.36 -4.86
C GLN A 163 10.30 -11.40 -5.79
N THR A 164 9.13 -11.78 -5.29
CA THR A 164 7.90 -11.81 -6.10
C THR A 164 7.51 -10.41 -6.58
N GLN A 165 7.72 -9.38 -5.74
CA GLN A 165 7.47 -7.99 -6.14
C GLN A 165 8.44 -7.52 -7.23
N VAL A 166 9.70 -7.87 -7.13
CA VAL A 166 10.70 -7.58 -8.17
C VAL A 166 10.38 -8.31 -9.47
N ASP A 167 10.05 -9.60 -9.38
CA ASP A 167 9.67 -10.42 -10.55
C ASP A 167 8.45 -9.83 -11.27
N LEU A 168 7.46 -9.33 -10.51
CA LEU A 168 6.30 -8.64 -11.08
C LEU A 168 6.73 -7.42 -11.92
N LEU A 169 7.64 -6.61 -11.39
CA LEU A 169 8.13 -5.40 -12.07
C LEU A 169 8.98 -5.75 -13.30
N GLN A 170 9.81 -6.79 -13.21
CA GLN A 170 10.62 -7.28 -14.33
C GLN A 170 9.80 -7.87 -15.47
N GLN A 171 8.63 -8.45 -15.15
CA GLN A 171 7.70 -9.00 -16.14
C GLN A 171 6.83 -7.96 -16.82
N LEU A 172 6.90 -6.68 -16.40
CA LEU A 172 6.15 -5.61 -17.07
C LEU A 172 6.56 -5.48 -18.55
N PRO A 173 5.59 -5.36 -19.46
CA PRO A 173 5.89 -5.20 -20.89
C PRO A 173 6.86 -4.04 -21.15
N GLN A 174 7.77 -4.23 -22.11
CA GLN A 174 8.77 -3.23 -22.50
C GLN A 174 9.60 -2.70 -21.32
N GLY A 175 10.00 -3.57 -20.39
CA GLY A 175 10.77 -3.15 -19.21
C GLY A 175 10.03 -2.17 -18.30
N GLY A 176 8.69 -2.16 -18.32
CA GLY A 176 7.87 -1.26 -17.52
C GLY A 176 7.74 0.15 -18.09
N LEU A 177 7.88 0.32 -19.41
CA LEU A 177 7.79 1.64 -20.05
C LEU A 177 6.48 2.35 -19.71
N LEU A 178 5.36 1.63 -19.70
CA LEU A 178 4.05 2.18 -19.36
C LEU A 178 4.02 2.74 -17.92
N LEU A 179 4.70 2.09 -16.98
CA LEU A 179 4.80 2.59 -15.58
C LEU A 179 5.59 3.90 -15.52
N LEU A 180 6.66 4.01 -16.30
CA LEU A 180 7.45 5.25 -16.37
C LEU A 180 6.64 6.38 -17.02
N GLU A 181 5.94 6.11 -18.12
CA GLU A 181 5.10 7.08 -18.82
C GLU A 181 3.95 7.58 -17.94
N ASP A 182 3.28 6.67 -17.20
CA ASP A 182 2.27 7.03 -16.21
C ASP A 182 2.87 7.88 -15.07
N THR A 183 4.06 7.54 -14.60
CA THR A 183 4.78 8.31 -13.57
C THR A 183 5.05 9.73 -14.06
N ILE A 184 5.54 9.89 -15.28
CA ILE A 184 5.83 11.19 -15.88
C ILE A 184 4.52 12.00 -16.05
N LYS A 185 3.50 11.40 -16.65
CA LYS A 185 2.22 12.04 -16.97
C LYS A 185 1.48 12.50 -15.70
N HIS A 186 1.48 11.69 -14.68
CA HIS A 186 0.74 11.92 -13.44
C HIS A 186 1.62 12.44 -12.28
N TRP A 187 2.80 12.98 -12.59
CA TRP A 187 3.81 13.41 -11.62
C TRP A 187 3.26 14.23 -10.45
N HIS A 188 2.53 15.30 -10.73
CA HIS A 188 1.96 16.16 -9.69
C HIS A 188 0.76 15.54 -8.99
N THR A 189 0.00 14.70 -9.68
CA THR A 189 -1.15 13.99 -9.11
C THR A 189 -0.68 12.93 -8.12
N ASN A 190 0.39 12.20 -8.46
CA ASN A 190 1.00 11.21 -7.58
C ASN A 190 1.58 11.85 -6.32
N ALA A 191 2.22 13.02 -6.43
CA ALA A 191 2.69 13.77 -5.26
C ALA A 191 1.54 14.16 -4.33
N ARG A 192 0.42 14.66 -4.88
CA ARG A 192 -0.77 15.01 -4.08
C ARG A 192 -1.42 13.78 -3.43
N LEU A 193 -1.50 12.67 -4.16
CA LEU A 193 -2.03 11.43 -3.63
C LEU A 193 -1.18 10.93 -2.45
N LEU A 194 0.14 10.97 -2.58
CA LEU A 194 1.06 10.60 -1.51
C LEU A 194 0.88 11.49 -0.27
N GLN A 195 0.79 12.82 -0.46
CA GLN A 195 0.51 13.76 0.63
C GLN A 195 -0.85 13.50 1.28
N THR A 196 -1.87 13.15 0.49
CA THR A 196 -3.20 12.78 1.00
C THR A 196 -3.12 11.52 1.87
N MET A 197 -2.41 10.48 1.43
CA MET A 197 -2.21 9.26 2.21
C MET A 197 -1.45 9.52 3.52
N VAL A 198 -0.42 10.38 3.50
CA VAL A 198 0.26 10.85 4.71
C VAL A 198 -0.73 11.57 5.63
N GLY A 199 -1.58 12.43 5.06
CA GLY A 199 -2.62 13.14 5.81
C GLY A 199 -3.59 12.20 6.54
N TRP A 200 -3.93 11.04 5.96
CA TRP A 200 -4.77 10.03 6.63
C TRP A 200 -4.15 9.49 7.92
N TRP A 201 -2.85 9.39 7.97
CA TRP A 201 -2.11 8.96 9.15
C TRP A 201 -1.92 10.06 10.20
N LEU A 202 -1.85 11.32 9.76
CA LEU A 202 -1.66 12.47 10.64
C LEU A 202 -2.98 13.04 11.17
N ASP A 203 -4.09 12.87 10.43
CA ASP A 203 -5.41 13.30 10.86
C ASP A 203 -6.02 12.28 11.83
N SER A 204 -5.72 12.43 13.11
CA SER A 204 -6.17 11.54 14.18
C SER A 204 -7.68 11.50 14.39
N ARG A 205 -8.49 12.02 13.47
CA ARG A 205 -9.94 11.98 13.55
C ARG A 205 -10.47 10.66 13.01
N PRO A 206 -11.31 9.94 13.80
CA PRO A 206 -12.04 8.79 13.27
C PRO A 206 -12.87 9.23 12.06
N GLY A 207 -12.56 8.75 10.89
CA GLY A 207 -13.22 9.09 9.66
C GLY A 207 -13.42 7.89 8.76
N GLN A 208 -14.53 7.90 8.02
CA GLN A 208 -14.63 7.02 6.86
C GLN A 208 -13.76 7.63 5.76
N TYR A 209 -12.55 7.10 5.61
CA TYR A 209 -11.71 7.44 4.48
C TYR A 209 -12.39 6.89 3.21
N LYS A 210 -13.04 7.76 2.46
CA LYS A 210 -13.45 7.52 1.07
C LYS A 210 -12.61 8.45 0.21
N PRO A 211 -11.37 8.07 -0.09
CA PRO A 211 -10.55 8.91 -0.94
C PRO A 211 -11.15 8.91 -2.35
N ASP A 212 -11.32 10.09 -2.88
CA ASP A 212 -11.42 10.27 -4.33
C ASP A 212 -10.01 10.00 -4.88
N ILE A 213 -9.71 8.72 -5.13
CA ILE A 213 -8.39 8.31 -5.64
C ILE A 213 -8.40 8.63 -7.13
N PRO A 214 -7.61 9.60 -7.57
CA PRO A 214 -7.53 9.89 -8.99
C PRO A 214 -7.02 8.66 -9.73
N ALA A 215 -7.61 8.36 -10.88
CA ALA A 215 -7.09 7.33 -11.78
C ALA A 215 -5.69 7.74 -12.26
N THR A 216 -4.67 7.16 -11.63
CA THR A 216 -3.26 7.44 -11.95
C THR A 216 -2.63 6.36 -12.81
N PHE A 217 -3.31 5.23 -12.98
CA PHE A 217 -2.85 4.13 -13.81
C PHE A 217 -3.88 3.79 -14.88
N SER A 218 -3.41 3.26 -16.02
CA SER A 218 -4.30 2.62 -16.99
C SER A 218 -5.03 1.43 -16.32
N ASN A 219 -6.17 1.03 -16.89
CA ASN A 219 -6.93 -0.12 -16.36
C ASN A 219 -6.07 -1.39 -16.31
N GLU A 220 -5.21 -1.60 -17.31
CA GLU A 220 -4.29 -2.74 -17.38
C GLU A 220 -3.27 -2.70 -16.24
N MET A 221 -2.65 -1.54 -15.99
CA MET A 221 -1.70 -1.37 -14.89
C MET A 221 -2.38 -1.50 -13.54
N THR A 222 -3.60 -0.98 -13.39
CA THR A 222 -4.39 -1.11 -12.16
C THR A 222 -4.70 -2.57 -11.87
N ASP A 223 -5.14 -3.35 -12.87
CA ASP A 223 -5.39 -4.78 -12.67
C ASP A 223 -4.11 -5.54 -12.28
N LEU A 224 -2.99 -5.25 -12.96
CA LEU A 224 -1.72 -5.93 -12.69
C LEU A 224 -1.15 -5.60 -11.31
N LEU A 225 -1.08 -4.33 -10.97
CA LEU A 225 -0.45 -3.88 -9.72
C LEU A 225 -1.36 -4.04 -8.49
N MET A 226 -2.69 -4.08 -8.68
CA MET A 226 -3.66 -4.09 -7.60
C MET A 226 -4.61 -5.31 -7.68
N GLY A 227 -5.40 -5.44 -8.74
CA GLY A 227 -6.48 -6.41 -8.84
C GLY A 227 -6.01 -7.86 -8.72
N GLN A 228 -5.00 -8.26 -9.50
CA GLN A 228 -4.46 -9.63 -9.46
C GLN A 228 -3.81 -9.96 -8.12
N ARG A 229 -3.14 -8.99 -7.51
CA ARG A 229 -2.54 -9.14 -6.17
C ARG A 229 -3.61 -9.29 -5.11
N ASN A 230 -4.64 -8.43 -5.11
CA ASN A 230 -5.76 -8.50 -4.18
C ASN A 230 -6.50 -9.86 -4.23
N ARG A 231 -6.72 -10.41 -5.43
CA ARG A 231 -7.36 -11.73 -5.61
C ARG A 231 -6.48 -12.87 -5.05
N ARG A 232 -5.16 -12.81 -5.24
CA ARG A 232 -4.22 -13.80 -4.66
C ARG A 232 -4.19 -13.69 -3.14
N TRP A 233 -4.09 -12.49 -2.61
CA TRP A 233 -4.07 -12.24 -1.17
C TRP A 233 -5.38 -12.63 -0.49
N GLN A 234 -6.52 -12.39 -1.14
CA GLN A 234 -7.82 -12.88 -0.67
C GLN A 234 -7.77 -14.38 -0.39
N GLN A 235 -7.27 -15.18 -1.34
CA GLN A 235 -7.19 -16.63 -1.19
C GLN A 235 -6.28 -17.03 -0.03
N GLN A 236 -5.13 -16.40 0.11
CA GLN A 236 -4.19 -16.67 1.20
C GLN A 236 -4.79 -16.30 2.57
N LEU A 237 -5.41 -15.13 2.68
CA LEU A 237 -6.05 -14.66 3.92
C LEU A 237 -7.25 -15.53 4.31
N GLN A 238 -8.01 -16.04 3.35
CA GLN A 238 -9.10 -16.98 3.59
C GLN A 238 -8.62 -18.38 4.00
N ALA A 239 -7.39 -18.74 3.73
CA ALA A 239 -6.78 -20.02 4.11
C ALA A 239 -6.09 -19.99 5.49
N LEU A 240 -5.97 -18.84 6.14
CA LEU A 240 -5.35 -18.73 7.46
C LEU A 240 -6.05 -19.59 8.51
N PRO A 241 -5.34 -20.10 9.52
CA PRO A 241 -5.94 -20.68 10.71
C PRO A 241 -6.87 -19.69 11.45
N PRO A 242 -7.77 -20.16 12.33
CA PRO A 242 -8.51 -19.28 13.24
C PRO A 242 -7.55 -18.40 14.04
N GLY A 243 -7.86 -17.10 14.19
CA GLY A 243 -7.00 -16.15 14.91
C GLY A 243 -7.27 -14.71 14.57
N ASN A 244 -6.55 -13.82 15.22
CA ASN A 244 -6.59 -12.39 15.00
C ASN A 244 -5.31 -11.99 14.25
N TYR A 245 -5.43 -11.23 13.19
CA TYR A 245 -4.30 -10.85 12.34
C TYR A 245 -4.30 -9.35 12.09
N VAL A 246 -3.14 -8.72 12.22
CA VAL A 246 -2.91 -7.39 11.63
C VAL A 246 -2.35 -7.61 10.24
N VAL A 247 -2.99 -7.02 9.24
CA VAL A 247 -2.62 -7.17 7.82
C VAL A 247 -2.26 -5.80 7.27
N ALA A 248 -0.99 -5.53 7.07
CA ALA A 248 -0.50 -4.27 6.53
C ALA A 248 -0.20 -4.41 5.03
N VAL A 249 -0.97 -3.72 4.21
CA VAL A 249 -0.80 -3.65 2.76
C VAL A 249 -0.85 -2.19 2.32
N GLY A 250 -0.26 -1.87 1.19
CA GLY A 250 -0.28 -0.51 0.66
C GLY A 250 -1.69 0.08 0.66
N ALA A 251 -1.83 1.32 1.12
CA ALA A 251 -3.14 1.93 1.38
C ALA A 251 -4.10 1.85 0.18
N LEU A 252 -3.58 1.88 -1.04
CA LEU A 252 -4.39 1.79 -2.26
C LEU A 252 -5.07 0.43 -2.45
N HIS A 253 -4.57 -0.65 -1.83
CA HIS A 253 -5.23 -1.97 -1.85
C HIS A 253 -6.52 -2.02 -1.03
N LEU A 254 -6.74 -1.04 -0.14
CA LEU A 254 -7.94 -0.98 0.69
C LEU A 254 -9.09 -0.17 0.06
N TYR A 255 -8.82 0.54 -1.04
CA TYR A 255 -9.78 1.47 -1.65
C TYR A 255 -9.88 1.24 -3.16
N GLY A 256 -10.90 1.85 -3.79
CA GLY A 256 -11.15 1.71 -5.23
C GLY A 256 -11.93 0.44 -5.57
N ASP A 257 -11.98 0.14 -6.87
CA ASP A 257 -12.63 -1.05 -7.39
C ASP A 257 -11.79 -2.30 -7.07
N GLU A 258 -12.44 -3.45 -6.88
CA GLU A 258 -11.79 -4.72 -6.52
C GLU A 258 -10.79 -4.60 -5.34
N ASN A 259 -11.08 -3.70 -4.38
CA ASN A 259 -10.26 -3.56 -3.19
C ASN A 259 -10.32 -4.81 -2.30
N LEU A 260 -9.26 -5.04 -1.55
CA LEU A 260 -9.10 -6.23 -0.73
C LEU A 260 -10.24 -6.43 0.29
N PRO A 261 -10.72 -5.41 1.04
CA PRO A 261 -11.87 -5.56 1.94
C PRO A 261 -13.13 -6.05 1.25
N THR A 262 -13.45 -5.53 0.06
CA THR A 262 -14.63 -5.93 -0.72
C THR A 262 -14.51 -7.37 -1.18
N LEU A 263 -13.36 -7.78 -1.69
CA LEU A 263 -13.13 -9.17 -2.11
C LEU A 263 -13.26 -10.16 -0.94
N LEU A 264 -12.71 -9.81 0.23
CA LEU A 264 -12.81 -10.64 1.43
C LEU A 264 -14.27 -10.81 1.92
N ASN A 265 -15.06 -9.74 1.88
CA ASN A 265 -16.48 -9.78 2.27
C ASN A 265 -17.35 -10.56 1.28
N ASN A 266 -17.10 -10.42 -0.03
CA ASN A 266 -17.89 -11.11 -1.06
C ASN A 266 -17.66 -12.63 -1.08
N GLY A 267 -16.49 -13.09 -0.66
CA GLY A 267 -16.20 -14.53 -0.50
C GLY A 267 -17.06 -15.23 0.57
N HIS A 268 -17.75 -14.48 1.43
CA HIS A 268 -18.67 -15.00 2.44
C HIS A 268 -20.04 -15.35 1.88
N SER A 269 -20.49 -14.70 0.81
CA SER A 269 -21.83 -14.89 0.23
C SER A 269 -21.93 -16.09 -0.71
N ALA A 270 -20.83 -16.71 -1.09
CA ALA A 270 -20.78 -17.79 -2.07
C ALA A 270 -20.79 -19.21 -1.46
N THR A 271 -20.82 -19.34 -0.14
CA THR A 271 -20.69 -20.62 0.58
C THR A 271 -21.88 -20.90 1.51
N GLN A 272 -23.06 -20.29 1.25
CA GLN A 272 -24.33 -20.67 1.92
C GLN A 272 -25.24 -21.45 0.99
#